data_d089f89c76e6954505906b5067c7bbd9
#
_entry.id   d089f89c76e6954505906b5067c7bbd9
#
_cell.length_a   1.000
_cell.length_b   1.000
_cell.length_c   1.000
_cell.angle_alpha   90.00
_cell.angle_beta   90.00
_cell.angle_gamma   90.00
#
_symmetry.space_group_name_H-M   'P 1'
#
loop_
_entity.id
_entity.type
_entity.pdbx_description
1 polymer ?
#
loop_
_entity_poly.entity_id
_entity_poly.type
_entity_poly.pdbx_seq_one_letter_code
_entity_poly.pdbx_strand_id
1 'polypeptide(L)'
;MVFACISRDKEVDHKTMLKEYMSKLPFLQSSQNKTRRKDPPPIEKDMPPVEEENLWPEGDPFAPGPQEAESGETIDSPDAAASEEPDLFASGADAYRAGDYALALERYLLAAGQGHMEAQFLCGQMYRRGIGAEANDRLALSWYKRAAKQGHLGGQLACASIYEDGRGTEVDLKRALSWYELAAKQGDVDAQLKCGYMYYGGRAETRNPKKARRWLEAAAENGSQEAQKFLNERF
;
A
#
# COMPACT_ATOMS: atom_id res chain seq x y z
N MET A 1 19.77 55.11 15.36
CA MET A 1 19.14 54.71 14.11
C MET A 1 19.82 53.45 13.62
N VAL A 2 19.34 52.32 14.05
CA VAL A 2 19.70 51.02 13.48
C VAL A 2 18.47 50.13 13.66
N PHE A 3 17.66 50.04 12.65
CA PHE A 3 16.61 49.03 12.52
C PHE A 3 16.64 48.50 11.09
N ALA A 4 16.46 47.22 11.00
CA ALA A 4 16.20 46.43 9.79
C ALA A 4 17.38 45.58 9.30
N CYS A 5 17.52 44.43 9.88
CA CYS A 5 17.88 43.23 9.17
C CYS A 5 17.39 42.01 9.99
N ILE A 6 16.11 41.68 9.89
CA ILE A 6 15.59 40.43 10.40
C ILE A 6 14.91 39.69 9.24
N SER A 7 15.47 38.55 8.94
CA SER A 7 14.85 37.35 8.40
C SER A 7 14.15 37.41 7.06
N ARG A 8 14.91 37.13 6.04
CA ARG A 8 14.45 36.37 4.88
C ARG A 8 15.29 35.10 4.76
N ASP A 9 15.07 34.19 5.67
CA ASP A 9 15.65 32.85 5.53
C ASP A 9 14.66 31.82 6.01
N LYS A 10 14.36 30.91 5.10
CA LYS A 10 13.61 29.65 5.22
C LYS A 10 12.13 29.69 4.82
N GLU A 11 11.82 30.23 3.68
CA GLU A 11 10.86 29.56 2.83
C GLU A 11 11.58 28.34 2.23
N VAL A 12 11.54 27.23 2.96
CA VAL A 12 11.95 25.94 2.42
C VAL A 12 11.01 25.68 1.26
N ASP A 13 11.55 25.81 0.05
CA ASP A 13 10.79 25.67 -1.18
C ASP A 13 10.10 24.31 -1.21
N HIS A 14 8.80 24.34 -0.90
CA HIS A 14 7.92 23.16 -0.88
C HIS A 14 7.98 22.39 -2.22
N LYS A 15 8.28 23.09 -3.31
CA LYS A 15 8.50 22.51 -4.64
C LYS A 15 9.77 21.67 -4.71
N THR A 16 10.83 22.08 -4.03
CA THR A 16 12.10 21.34 -3.98
C THR A 16 11.97 20.09 -3.11
N MET A 17 11.29 20.19 -1.97
CA MET A 17 10.97 19.03 -1.12
C MET A 17 10.07 18.02 -1.85
N LEU A 18 9.06 18.49 -2.60
CA LEU A 18 8.19 17.64 -3.40
C LEU A 18 8.92 16.96 -4.57
N LYS A 19 9.81 17.69 -5.26
CA LYS A 19 10.67 17.10 -6.31
C LYS A 19 11.57 16.00 -5.75
N GLU A 20 12.19 16.25 -4.62
CA GLU A 20 13.07 15.28 -3.97
C GLU A 20 12.28 14.07 -3.46
N TYR A 21 11.07 14.28 -2.92
CA TYR A 21 10.17 13.21 -2.50
C TYR A 21 9.65 12.38 -3.68
N MET A 22 9.22 13.05 -4.77
CA MET A 22 8.76 12.37 -5.99
C MET A 22 9.90 11.59 -6.66
N SER A 23 11.15 12.06 -6.56
CA SER A 23 12.33 11.33 -7.07
C SER A 23 12.70 10.11 -6.22
N LYS A 24 12.28 10.08 -4.96
CA LYS A 24 12.52 8.97 -4.01
C LYS A 24 11.35 7.97 -3.95
N LEU A 25 10.24 8.20 -4.67
CA LEU A 25 9.19 7.21 -4.82
C LEU A 25 9.67 6.14 -5.83
N PRO A 26 9.93 4.90 -5.39
CA PRO A 26 10.47 3.85 -6.27
C PRO A 26 9.55 3.51 -7.45
N PHE A 27 8.29 3.93 -7.38
CA PHE A 27 7.27 3.69 -8.39
C PHE A 27 7.47 4.48 -9.69
N LEU A 28 8.00 5.71 -9.65
CA LEU A 28 8.21 6.51 -10.88
C LEU A 28 9.47 6.11 -11.68
N GLN A 29 10.35 5.29 -11.10
CA GLN A 29 11.54 4.77 -11.77
C GLN A 29 11.35 3.39 -12.41
N SER A 30 10.22 2.71 -12.13
CA SER A 30 9.99 1.32 -12.53
C SER A 30 9.61 1.11 -13.99
N SER A 31 9.39 2.15 -14.80
CA SER A 31 9.02 1.96 -16.21
C SER A 31 10.19 1.67 -17.15
N GLN A 32 11.44 1.69 -16.68
CA GLN A 32 12.62 1.49 -17.55
C GLN A 32 13.53 0.29 -17.21
N ASN A 33 13.24 -0.49 -16.17
CA ASN A 33 14.09 -1.62 -15.85
C ASN A 33 13.34 -2.95 -15.90
N LYS A 34 13.14 -3.46 -17.14
CA LYS A 34 12.79 -4.87 -17.39
C LYS A 34 13.99 -5.77 -17.12
N THR A 35 14.42 -5.91 -15.89
CA THR A 35 15.25 -7.04 -15.49
C THR A 35 14.34 -8.19 -15.11
N ARG A 36 14.53 -9.34 -15.78
CA ARG A 36 13.88 -10.61 -15.51
C ARG A 36 13.90 -10.88 -14.01
N ARG A 37 12.75 -10.70 -13.34
CA ARG A 37 12.53 -11.30 -12.02
C ARG A 37 12.47 -12.82 -12.26
N LYS A 38 13.34 -13.57 -11.60
CA LYS A 38 13.13 -15.01 -11.43
C LYS A 38 11.87 -15.14 -10.59
N ASP A 39 10.94 -15.96 -11.04
CA ASP A 39 9.76 -16.29 -10.27
C ASP A 39 10.18 -16.77 -8.89
N PRO A 40 9.53 -16.27 -7.80
CA PRO A 40 9.81 -16.78 -6.46
C PRO A 40 9.54 -18.29 -6.45
N PRO A 41 10.30 -19.08 -5.68
CA PRO A 41 10.09 -20.51 -5.58
C PRO A 41 8.64 -20.77 -5.12
N PRO A 42 7.97 -21.83 -5.62
CA PRO A 42 6.59 -22.12 -5.30
C PRO A 42 6.44 -22.43 -3.80
N ILE A 43 5.85 -21.48 -3.07
CA ILE A 43 5.53 -21.60 -1.63
C ILE A 43 4.16 -22.27 -1.43
N GLU A 44 3.74 -23.12 -2.37
CA GLU A 44 2.32 -23.34 -2.69
C GLU A 44 1.62 -24.50 -1.99
N LYS A 45 2.17 -25.24 -1.03
CA LYS A 45 1.42 -26.44 -0.59
C LYS A 45 0.97 -26.56 0.85
N ASP A 46 1.42 -25.72 1.79
CA ASP A 46 1.07 -25.90 3.20
C ASP A 46 0.69 -24.61 3.96
N MET A 47 0.17 -23.60 3.26
CA MET A 47 -0.32 -22.40 3.94
C MET A 47 -1.84 -22.48 4.07
N PRO A 48 -2.39 -22.29 5.26
CA PRO A 48 -3.83 -22.19 5.43
C PRO A 48 -4.36 -21.03 4.61
N PRO A 49 -5.56 -21.14 4.04
CA PRO A 49 -6.21 -20.03 3.36
C PRO A 49 -6.28 -18.83 4.32
N VAL A 50 -5.95 -17.65 3.83
CA VAL A 50 -6.23 -16.42 4.56
C VAL A 50 -7.74 -16.33 4.64
N GLU A 51 -8.29 -16.50 5.84
CA GLU A 51 -9.74 -16.37 6.07
C GLU A 51 -10.13 -14.93 5.68
N GLU A 52 -10.82 -14.79 4.54
CA GLU A 52 -11.28 -13.49 4.01
C GLU A 52 -12.39 -12.88 4.85
N GLU A 53 -12.94 -13.62 5.81
CA GLU A 53 -14.19 -13.34 6.50
C GLU A 53 -14.11 -12.25 7.52
N ASN A 54 -13.35 -11.29 7.62
CA ASN A 54 -13.50 -10.14 8.52
C ASN A 54 -12.56 -8.97 8.23
N LEU A 55 -12.27 -8.71 6.94
CA LEU A 55 -11.47 -7.53 6.58
C LEU A 55 -12.25 -6.20 6.68
N TRP A 56 -13.56 -6.26 6.86
CA TRP A 56 -14.43 -5.09 7.02
C TRP A 56 -15.07 -5.10 8.40
N PRO A 57 -14.95 -4.03 9.21
CA PRO A 57 -15.78 -3.88 10.39
C PRO A 57 -17.24 -3.79 9.98
N GLU A 58 -18.15 -4.43 10.74
CA GLU A 58 -19.58 -4.28 10.52
C GLU A 58 -19.98 -2.80 10.58
N GLY A 59 -20.68 -2.35 9.54
CA GLY A 59 -21.10 -0.95 9.43
C GLY A 59 -20.12 0.00 8.76
N ASP A 60 -19.08 -0.48 8.07
CA ASP A 60 -18.22 0.37 7.24
C ASP A 60 -19.06 0.94 6.07
N PRO A 61 -19.31 2.27 6.02
CA PRO A 61 -20.14 2.88 4.97
C PRO A 61 -19.55 2.72 3.56
N PHE A 62 -18.32 2.26 3.46
CA PHE A 62 -17.61 2.00 2.22
C PHE A 62 -17.40 0.50 1.94
N ALA A 63 -18.02 -0.39 2.73
CA ALA A 63 -18.01 -1.81 2.42
C ALA A 63 -18.71 -2.02 1.05
N PRO A 64 -18.10 -2.79 0.11
CA PRO A 64 -18.79 -3.15 -1.12
C PRO A 64 -20.05 -3.94 -0.74
N GLY A 65 -21.21 -3.48 -1.21
CA GLY A 65 -22.43 -4.27 -1.14
C GLY A 65 -22.21 -5.65 -1.78
N PRO A 66 -23.09 -6.65 -1.49
CA PRO A 66 -23.00 -7.93 -2.15
C PRO A 66 -22.98 -7.71 -3.66
N GLN A 67 -21.95 -8.21 -4.32
CA GLN A 67 -21.87 -8.18 -5.78
C GLN A 67 -22.98 -9.10 -6.31
N GLU A 68 -24.08 -8.51 -6.74
CA GLU A 68 -25.05 -9.22 -7.56
C GLU A 68 -24.34 -9.56 -8.87
N ALA A 69 -24.25 -10.84 -9.17
CA ALA A 69 -23.71 -11.35 -10.43
C ALA A 69 -24.67 -10.89 -11.55
N GLU A 70 -24.34 -9.78 -12.20
CA GLU A 70 -25.06 -9.37 -13.40
C GLU A 70 -24.79 -10.39 -14.50
N SER A 71 -25.85 -11.14 -14.79
CA SER A 71 -25.97 -12.00 -15.98
C SER A 71 -25.85 -11.12 -17.21
N GLY A 72 -24.89 -11.45 -18.10
CA GLY A 72 -24.60 -10.73 -19.31
C GLY A 72 -25.82 -10.60 -20.24
N GLU A 73 -26.18 -9.37 -20.53
CA GLU A 73 -26.90 -9.02 -21.75
C GLU A 73 -26.01 -8.10 -22.56
N THR A 74 -25.52 -8.63 -23.67
CA THR A 74 -24.84 -7.89 -24.73
C THR A 74 -25.86 -6.99 -25.42
N ILE A 75 -25.84 -5.70 -25.12
CA ILE A 75 -26.56 -4.70 -25.94
C ILE A 75 -25.56 -4.19 -26.97
N ASP A 76 -25.72 -4.74 -28.18
CA ASP A 76 -25.09 -4.25 -29.40
C ASP A 76 -25.76 -2.89 -29.75
N SER A 77 -25.05 -1.80 -29.67
CA SER A 77 -25.47 -0.49 -30.16
C SER A 77 -24.28 0.21 -30.80
N PRO A 78 -24.31 0.42 -32.13
CA PRO A 78 -23.30 1.22 -32.80
C PRO A 78 -23.56 2.71 -32.60
N ASP A 79 -22.49 3.52 -32.60
CA ASP A 79 -22.48 4.98 -32.65
C ASP A 79 -22.91 5.73 -31.37
N ALA A 80 -22.06 5.69 -30.35
CA ALA A 80 -21.90 6.84 -29.47
C ALA A 80 -20.46 7.33 -29.62
N ALA A 81 -20.28 8.53 -30.18
CA ALA A 81 -19.04 9.28 -30.12
C ALA A 81 -18.56 9.23 -28.66
N ALA A 82 -17.48 8.52 -28.43
CA ALA A 82 -16.86 8.41 -27.11
C ALA A 82 -16.53 9.83 -26.66
N SER A 83 -17.37 10.40 -25.82
CA SER A 83 -16.98 11.52 -24.97
C SER A 83 -15.85 10.95 -24.12
N GLU A 84 -14.61 11.35 -24.42
CA GLU A 84 -13.44 10.97 -23.61
C GLU A 84 -13.73 11.48 -22.20
N GLU A 85 -14.28 10.59 -21.36
CA GLU A 85 -14.41 10.86 -19.93
C GLU A 85 -13.00 11.23 -19.43
N PRO A 86 -12.81 12.39 -18.81
CA PRO A 86 -11.48 12.81 -18.38
C PRO A 86 -10.91 11.73 -17.44
N ASP A 87 -9.71 11.25 -17.75
CA ASP A 87 -9.00 10.32 -16.87
C ASP A 87 -8.86 10.96 -15.48
N LEU A 88 -9.75 10.55 -14.59
CA LEU A 88 -9.85 11.09 -13.24
C LEU A 88 -8.55 10.90 -12.46
N PHE A 89 -7.83 9.81 -12.73
CA PHE A 89 -6.56 9.56 -12.08
C PHE A 89 -5.47 10.52 -12.59
N ALA A 90 -5.37 10.70 -13.90
CA ALA A 90 -4.43 11.65 -14.49
C ALA A 90 -4.75 13.09 -14.07
N SER A 91 -6.03 13.48 -14.09
CA SER A 91 -6.48 14.78 -13.60
C SER A 91 -6.12 15.02 -12.13
N GLY A 92 -6.24 13.99 -11.28
CA GLY A 92 -5.82 14.03 -9.89
C GLY A 92 -4.31 14.22 -9.74
N ALA A 93 -3.51 13.55 -10.58
CA ALA A 93 -2.06 13.69 -10.59
C ALA A 93 -1.61 15.08 -11.04
N ASP A 94 -2.30 15.69 -12.00
CA ASP A 94 -2.03 17.06 -12.44
C ASP A 94 -2.35 18.08 -11.35
N ALA A 95 -3.50 17.96 -10.69
CA ALA A 95 -3.87 18.80 -9.55
C ALA A 95 -2.85 18.67 -8.40
N TYR A 96 -2.40 17.44 -8.11
CA TYR A 96 -1.38 17.20 -7.09
C TYR A 96 -0.04 17.90 -7.43
N ARG A 97 0.39 17.82 -8.70
CA ARG A 97 1.61 18.53 -9.17
C ARG A 97 1.46 20.04 -9.13
N ALA A 98 0.26 20.56 -9.36
CA ALA A 98 -0.06 21.99 -9.27
C ALA A 98 -0.12 22.49 -7.81
N GLY A 99 -0.14 21.58 -6.82
CA GLY A 99 -0.25 21.91 -5.40
C GLY A 99 -1.71 22.08 -4.93
N ASP A 100 -2.68 21.85 -5.80
CA ASP A 100 -4.10 21.82 -5.44
C ASP A 100 -4.46 20.44 -4.89
N TYR A 101 -4.10 20.25 -3.63
CA TYR A 101 -4.28 18.96 -2.97
C TYR A 101 -5.74 18.61 -2.67
N ALA A 102 -6.60 19.62 -2.52
CA ALA A 102 -8.02 19.39 -2.30
C ALA A 102 -8.66 18.83 -3.58
N LEU A 103 -8.40 19.44 -4.73
CA LEU A 103 -8.85 18.96 -6.03
C LEU A 103 -8.23 17.59 -6.36
N ALA A 104 -6.94 17.40 -6.06
CA ALA A 104 -6.27 16.12 -6.27
C ALA A 104 -6.96 14.99 -5.50
N LEU A 105 -7.26 15.20 -4.22
CA LEU A 105 -7.96 14.22 -3.39
C LEU A 105 -9.37 13.93 -3.94
N GLU A 106 -10.11 14.96 -4.35
CA GLU A 106 -11.43 14.77 -4.96
C GLU A 106 -11.36 13.87 -6.21
N ARG A 107 -10.43 14.15 -7.12
CA ARG A 107 -10.25 13.36 -8.35
C ARG A 107 -9.80 11.93 -8.06
N TYR A 108 -8.88 11.76 -7.12
CA TYR A 108 -8.46 10.42 -6.69
C TYR A 108 -9.59 9.65 -5.99
N LEU A 109 -10.44 10.30 -5.20
CA LEU A 109 -11.60 9.65 -4.59
C LEU A 109 -12.60 9.15 -5.64
N LEU A 110 -12.85 9.94 -6.70
CA LEU A 110 -13.70 9.52 -7.81
C LEU A 110 -13.10 8.30 -8.54
N ALA A 111 -11.81 8.35 -8.90
CA ALA A 111 -11.13 7.23 -9.51
C ALA A 111 -11.08 5.98 -8.60
N ALA A 112 -10.84 6.19 -7.30
CA ALA A 112 -10.81 5.12 -6.30
C ALA A 112 -12.20 4.46 -6.12
N GLY A 113 -13.27 5.25 -6.21
CA GLY A 113 -14.66 4.76 -6.21
C GLY A 113 -14.97 3.87 -7.41
N GLN A 114 -14.35 4.14 -8.57
CA GLN A 114 -14.42 3.30 -9.77
C GLN A 114 -13.51 2.06 -9.70
N GLY A 115 -12.84 1.84 -8.57
CA GLY A 115 -11.99 0.66 -8.38
C GLY A 115 -10.52 0.86 -8.76
N HIS A 116 -10.09 2.05 -9.18
CA HIS A 116 -8.70 2.28 -9.57
C HIS A 116 -7.74 2.06 -8.39
N MET A 117 -6.99 0.97 -8.44
CA MET A 117 -6.16 0.46 -7.35
C MET A 117 -5.13 1.47 -6.83
N GLU A 118 -4.43 2.14 -7.73
CA GLU A 118 -3.42 3.16 -7.38
C GLU A 118 -4.07 4.40 -6.74
N ALA A 119 -5.24 4.83 -7.24
CA ALA A 119 -5.98 5.94 -6.64
C ALA A 119 -6.42 5.61 -5.21
N GLN A 120 -6.87 4.38 -4.95
CA GLN A 120 -7.19 3.92 -3.59
C GLN A 120 -5.97 4.01 -2.67
N PHE A 121 -4.80 3.59 -3.12
CA PHE A 121 -3.57 3.70 -2.35
C PHE A 121 -3.19 5.16 -2.07
N LEU A 122 -3.29 6.04 -3.08
CA LEU A 122 -2.99 7.46 -2.93
C LEU A 122 -3.98 8.17 -2.00
N CYS A 123 -5.28 7.86 -2.07
CA CYS A 123 -6.26 8.35 -1.09
C CYS A 123 -5.86 7.97 0.34
N GLY A 124 -5.46 6.71 0.55
CA GLY A 124 -4.94 6.25 1.84
C GLY A 124 -3.74 7.06 2.31
N GLN A 125 -2.80 7.35 1.41
CA GLN A 125 -1.63 8.18 1.75
C GLN A 125 -2.02 9.63 2.09
N MET A 126 -2.93 10.23 1.33
CA MET A 126 -3.37 11.60 1.53
C MET A 126 -4.10 11.75 2.88
N TYR A 127 -5.02 10.85 3.21
CA TYR A 127 -5.67 10.85 4.52
C TYR A 127 -4.70 10.60 5.67
N ARG A 128 -3.73 9.71 5.52
CA ARG A 128 -2.74 9.45 6.57
C ARG A 128 -1.87 10.68 6.87
N ARG A 129 -1.58 11.49 5.87
CA ARG A 129 -0.70 12.66 5.98
C ARG A 129 -1.44 13.97 6.16
N GLY A 130 -2.76 13.99 6.05
CA GLY A 130 -3.53 15.22 6.08
C GLY A 130 -3.29 16.10 4.83
N ILE A 131 -3.11 15.49 3.66
CA ILE A 131 -2.89 16.20 2.40
C ILE A 131 -4.22 16.34 1.66
N GLY A 132 -4.70 17.57 1.44
CA GLY A 132 -5.97 17.85 0.79
C GLY A 132 -7.21 17.65 1.68
N ALA A 133 -7.05 17.03 2.85
CA ALA A 133 -8.06 16.87 3.88
C ALA A 133 -7.40 16.76 5.25
N GLU A 134 -8.19 16.80 6.32
CA GLU A 134 -7.71 16.52 7.67
C GLU A 134 -7.19 15.09 7.79
N ALA A 135 -6.09 14.91 8.56
CA ALA A 135 -5.49 13.60 8.76
C ALA A 135 -6.47 12.63 9.45
N ASN A 136 -6.62 11.44 8.86
CA ASN A 136 -7.54 10.43 9.38
C ASN A 136 -7.00 9.01 9.11
N ASP A 137 -6.40 8.41 10.12
CA ASP A 137 -5.81 7.07 10.02
C ASP A 137 -6.85 5.96 9.77
N ARG A 138 -8.09 6.12 10.23
CA ARG A 138 -9.17 5.15 9.96
C ARG A 138 -9.57 5.15 8.49
N LEU A 139 -9.76 6.35 7.90
CA LEU A 139 -10.04 6.47 6.46
C LEU A 139 -8.85 5.98 5.64
N ALA A 140 -7.63 6.31 6.06
CA ALA A 140 -6.43 5.83 5.40
C ALA A 140 -6.38 4.29 5.37
N LEU A 141 -6.65 3.63 6.50
CA LEU A 141 -6.70 2.17 6.60
C LEU A 141 -7.78 1.59 5.68
N SER A 142 -8.96 2.20 5.60
CA SER A 142 -10.04 1.71 4.74
C SER A 142 -9.64 1.73 3.26
N TRP A 143 -9.00 2.80 2.80
CA TRP A 143 -8.52 2.92 1.44
C TRP A 143 -7.34 1.99 1.14
N TYR A 144 -6.38 1.86 2.07
CA TYR A 144 -5.28 0.91 1.93
C TYR A 144 -5.78 -0.54 1.82
N LYS A 145 -6.80 -0.92 2.61
CA LYS A 145 -7.40 -2.25 2.50
C LYS A 145 -8.00 -2.53 1.12
N ARG A 146 -8.67 -1.53 0.51
CA ARG A 146 -9.22 -1.69 -0.85
C ARG A 146 -8.11 -1.94 -1.86
N ALA A 147 -7.06 -1.12 -1.86
CA ALA A 147 -5.89 -1.32 -2.72
C ALA A 147 -5.20 -2.66 -2.44
N ALA A 148 -5.01 -3.01 -1.16
CA ALA A 148 -4.34 -4.24 -0.73
C ALA A 148 -5.07 -5.51 -1.18
N LYS A 149 -6.41 -5.52 -1.13
CA LYS A 149 -7.24 -6.62 -1.64
C LYS A 149 -7.09 -6.83 -3.13
N GLN A 150 -6.87 -5.78 -3.90
CA GLN A 150 -6.56 -5.86 -5.33
C GLN A 150 -5.09 -6.25 -5.61
N GLY A 151 -4.29 -6.52 -4.58
CA GLY A 151 -2.91 -6.93 -4.72
C GLY A 151 -1.89 -5.78 -4.68
N HIS A 152 -2.29 -4.55 -4.39
CA HIS A 152 -1.35 -3.43 -4.32
C HIS A 152 -0.34 -3.63 -3.20
N LEU A 153 0.93 -3.84 -3.54
CA LEU A 153 2.00 -4.12 -2.59
C LEU A 153 2.12 -3.05 -1.49
N GLY A 154 2.17 -1.77 -1.89
CA GLY A 154 2.23 -0.66 -0.93
C GLY A 154 1.02 -0.59 -0.01
N GLY A 155 -0.17 -0.96 -0.49
CA GLY A 155 -1.39 -1.07 0.31
C GLY A 155 -1.29 -2.18 1.35
N GLN A 156 -0.78 -3.35 0.97
CA GLN A 156 -0.55 -4.48 1.89
C GLN A 156 0.46 -4.13 2.98
N LEU A 157 1.58 -3.52 2.63
CA LEU A 157 2.59 -3.05 3.59
C LEU A 157 2.04 -1.97 4.53
N ALA A 158 1.25 -1.04 3.99
CA ALA A 158 0.62 0.00 4.80
C ALA A 158 -0.38 -0.59 5.80
N CYS A 159 -1.24 -1.54 5.38
CA CYS A 159 -2.15 -2.25 6.27
C CYS A 159 -1.39 -3.00 7.36
N ALA A 160 -0.32 -3.74 7.00
CA ALA A 160 0.50 -4.47 7.95
C ALA A 160 1.10 -3.55 9.02
N SER A 161 1.71 -2.43 8.61
CA SER A 161 2.28 -1.44 9.53
C SER A 161 1.21 -0.81 10.44
N ILE A 162 0.06 -0.46 9.90
CA ILE A 162 -1.04 0.14 10.67
C ILE A 162 -1.54 -0.82 11.75
N TYR A 163 -1.70 -2.12 11.43
CA TYR A 163 -2.09 -3.12 12.43
C TYR A 163 -0.97 -3.45 13.41
N GLU A 164 0.32 -3.38 13.00
CA GLU A 164 1.46 -3.55 13.91
C GLU A 164 1.55 -2.39 14.90
N ASP A 165 1.31 -1.15 14.45
CA ASP A 165 1.44 0.07 15.26
C ASP A 165 0.16 0.44 16.03
N GLY A 166 -1.01 -0.06 15.61
CA GLY A 166 -2.31 0.31 16.17
C GLY A 166 -2.77 1.73 15.79
N ARG A 167 -2.37 2.26 14.62
CA ARG A 167 -2.75 3.61 14.18
C ARG A 167 -4.17 3.61 13.62
N GLY A 168 -5.06 4.39 14.23
CA GLY A 168 -6.47 4.45 13.82
C GLY A 168 -7.24 3.14 14.05
N THR A 169 -6.62 2.13 14.64
CA THR A 169 -7.18 0.83 15.02
C THR A 169 -6.43 0.29 16.23
N GLU A 170 -6.92 -0.79 16.82
CA GLU A 170 -6.16 -1.53 17.83
C GLU A 170 -4.99 -2.29 17.19
N VAL A 171 -3.93 -2.52 17.99
CA VAL A 171 -2.81 -3.37 17.58
C VAL A 171 -3.31 -4.78 17.35
N ASP A 172 -3.09 -5.29 16.14
CA ASP A 172 -3.46 -6.66 15.76
C ASP A 172 -2.30 -7.32 14.97
N LEU A 173 -1.43 -7.99 15.71
CA LEU A 173 -0.25 -8.60 15.13
C LEU A 173 -0.58 -9.80 14.22
N LYS A 174 -1.75 -10.45 14.41
CA LYS A 174 -2.19 -11.52 13.51
C LYS A 174 -2.56 -10.99 12.14
N ARG A 175 -3.37 -9.90 12.12
CA ARG A 175 -3.70 -9.21 10.87
C ARG A 175 -2.46 -8.60 10.23
N ALA A 176 -1.56 -8.00 11.01
CA ALA A 176 -0.30 -7.49 10.49
C ALA A 176 0.51 -8.58 9.79
N LEU A 177 0.66 -9.76 10.44
CA LEU A 177 1.36 -10.91 9.85
C LEU A 177 0.70 -11.37 8.55
N SER A 178 -0.64 -11.48 8.52
CA SER A 178 -1.35 -11.89 7.30
C SER A 178 -1.10 -10.93 6.12
N TRP A 179 -1.08 -9.63 6.38
CA TRP A 179 -0.75 -8.64 5.33
C TRP A 179 0.72 -8.69 4.93
N TYR A 180 1.65 -8.87 5.88
CA TYR A 180 3.06 -9.07 5.54
C TYR A 180 3.27 -10.34 4.72
N GLU A 181 2.56 -11.43 4.99
CA GLU A 181 2.64 -12.66 4.19
C GLU A 181 2.20 -12.45 2.74
N LEU A 182 1.13 -11.65 2.51
CA LEU A 182 0.70 -11.32 1.16
C LEU A 182 1.76 -10.50 0.40
N ALA A 183 2.37 -9.52 1.05
CA ALA A 183 3.45 -8.74 0.48
C ALA A 183 4.71 -9.59 0.25
N ALA A 184 5.05 -10.45 1.20
CA ALA A 184 6.19 -11.37 1.12
C ALA A 184 6.06 -12.37 -0.03
N LYS A 185 4.85 -12.87 -0.31
CA LYS A 185 4.55 -13.71 -1.48
C LYS A 185 4.76 -12.98 -2.81
N GLN A 186 4.61 -11.65 -2.83
CA GLN A 186 4.94 -10.83 -3.99
C GLN A 186 6.45 -10.58 -4.14
N GLY A 187 7.27 -11.11 -3.23
CA GLY A 187 8.73 -10.99 -3.27
C GLY A 187 9.28 -9.77 -2.55
N ASP A 188 8.47 -9.08 -1.73
CA ASP A 188 8.96 -7.97 -0.92
C ASP A 188 9.88 -8.50 0.19
N VAL A 189 11.14 -8.07 0.14
CA VAL A 189 12.22 -8.58 1.00
C VAL A 189 12.03 -8.19 2.47
N ASP A 190 11.56 -6.96 2.69
CA ASP A 190 11.32 -6.46 4.04
C ASP A 190 10.14 -7.18 4.69
N ALA A 191 9.08 -7.46 3.92
CA ALA A 191 7.96 -8.25 4.40
C ALA A 191 8.36 -9.70 4.69
N GLN A 192 9.20 -10.33 3.85
CA GLN A 192 9.75 -11.67 4.11
C GLN A 192 10.54 -11.71 5.41
N LEU A 193 11.40 -10.72 5.64
CA LEU A 193 12.19 -10.58 6.86
C LEU A 193 11.28 -10.39 8.08
N LYS A 194 10.27 -9.52 7.99
CA LYS A 194 9.27 -9.30 9.04
C LYS A 194 8.50 -10.58 9.39
N CYS A 195 8.01 -11.31 8.39
CA CYS A 195 7.37 -12.62 8.60
C CYS A 195 8.30 -13.58 9.33
N GLY A 196 9.57 -13.66 8.92
CA GLY A 196 10.58 -14.48 9.57
C GLY A 196 10.72 -14.18 11.06
N TYR A 197 10.85 -12.91 11.41
CA TYR A 197 10.96 -12.48 12.80
C TYR A 197 9.69 -12.69 13.61
N MET A 198 8.52 -12.43 13.04
CA MET A 198 7.24 -12.62 13.72
C MET A 198 7.00 -14.09 14.04
N TYR A 199 7.30 -15.01 13.12
CA TYR A 199 7.21 -16.46 13.36
C TYR A 199 8.29 -16.98 14.33
N TYR A 200 9.50 -16.45 14.25
CA TYR A 200 10.58 -16.86 15.17
C TYR A 200 10.28 -16.42 16.60
N GLY A 201 9.82 -15.19 16.79
CA GLY A 201 9.49 -14.63 18.09
C GLY A 201 8.14 -15.09 18.66
N GLY A 202 7.25 -15.67 17.84
CA GLY A 202 5.89 -16.01 18.26
C GLY A 202 5.02 -14.80 18.62
N ARG A 203 5.25 -13.66 17.98
CA ARG A 203 4.57 -12.39 18.34
C ARG A 203 3.12 -12.33 17.88
N ALA A 204 2.79 -12.91 16.74
CA ALA A 204 1.44 -12.89 16.14
C ALA A 204 0.70 -14.22 16.35
N GLU A 205 1.44 -15.30 16.30
CA GLU A 205 0.96 -16.67 16.44
C GLU A 205 1.93 -17.47 17.32
N THR A 206 1.62 -18.75 17.55
CA THR A 206 2.56 -19.66 18.20
C THR A 206 3.89 -19.69 17.44
N ARG A 207 4.99 -19.64 18.17
CA ARG A 207 6.35 -19.71 17.60
C ARG A 207 6.47 -20.87 16.61
N ASN A 208 6.88 -20.55 15.38
CA ASN A 208 7.04 -21.54 14.32
C ASN A 208 8.42 -21.38 13.63
N PRO A 209 9.48 -22.02 14.16
CA PRO A 209 10.82 -21.89 13.59
C PRO A 209 10.93 -22.38 12.14
N LYS A 210 10.10 -23.37 11.73
CA LYS A 210 10.10 -23.87 10.34
C LYS A 210 9.61 -22.80 9.37
N LYS A 211 8.47 -22.15 9.68
CA LYS A 211 7.97 -21.03 8.86
C LYS A 211 8.93 -19.84 8.89
N ALA A 212 9.48 -19.52 10.08
CA ALA A 212 10.46 -18.46 10.23
C ALA A 212 11.67 -18.68 9.32
N ARG A 213 12.24 -19.88 9.35
CA ARG A 213 13.40 -20.23 8.51
C ARG A 213 13.10 -20.07 7.02
N ARG A 214 11.94 -20.58 6.54
CA ARG A 214 11.55 -20.47 5.13
C ARG A 214 11.45 -19.00 4.66
N TRP A 215 10.84 -18.14 5.47
CA TRP A 215 10.74 -16.73 5.13
C TRP A 215 12.09 -16.02 5.15
N LEU A 216 12.96 -16.35 6.12
CA LEU A 216 14.31 -15.80 6.19
C LEU A 216 15.20 -16.30 5.05
N GLU A 217 15.08 -17.55 4.64
CA GLU A 217 15.76 -18.10 3.47
C GLU A 217 15.32 -17.36 2.20
N ALA A 218 14.00 -17.16 2.01
CA ALA A 218 13.49 -16.38 0.89
C ALA A 218 14.02 -14.94 0.89
N ALA A 219 14.04 -14.26 2.05
CA ALA A 219 14.60 -12.92 2.17
C ALA A 219 16.10 -12.89 1.83
N ALA A 220 16.87 -13.88 2.28
CA ALA A 220 18.30 -13.98 2.00
C ALA A 220 18.57 -14.23 0.51
N GLU A 221 17.80 -15.13 -0.13
CA GLU A 221 17.86 -15.38 -1.57
C GLU A 221 17.54 -14.12 -2.40
N ASN A 222 16.65 -13.28 -1.89
CA ASN A 222 16.30 -11.98 -2.49
C ASN A 222 17.26 -10.84 -2.07
N GLY A 223 18.38 -11.17 -1.43
CA GLY A 223 19.48 -10.25 -1.16
C GLY A 223 19.49 -9.60 0.22
N SER A 224 18.67 -10.05 1.17
CA SER A 224 18.72 -9.56 2.56
C SER A 224 19.94 -10.11 3.30
N GLN A 225 20.94 -9.25 3.51
CA GLN A 225 22.12 -9.60 4.35
C GLN A 225 21.72 -9.82 5.80
N GLU A 226 20.70 -9.11 6.28
CA GLU A 226 20.19 -9.26 7.65
C GLU A 226 19.57 -10.64 7.85
N ALA A 227 18.77 -11.12 6.90
CA ALA A 227 18.21 -12.46 6.94
C ALA A 227 19.31 -13.53 6.92
N GLN A 228 20.33 -13.38 6.06
CA GLN A 228 21.44 -14.30 6.00
C GLN A 228 22.22 -14.37 7.33
N LYS A 229 22.50 -13.22 7.91
CA LYS A 229 23.15 -13.15 9.22
C LYS A 229 22.33 -13.84 10.30
N PHE A 230 21.02 -13.55 10.34
CA PHE A 230 20.12 -14.15 11.33
C PHE A 230 20.02 -15.66 11.19
N LEU A 231 19.96 -16.18 9.95
CA LEU A 231 19.98 -17.63 9.69
C LEU A 231 21.26 -18.29 10.25
N ASN A 232 22.42 -17.71 9.98
CA ASN A 232 23.69 -18.24 10.45
C ASN A 232 23.84 -18.23 11.98
N GLU A 233 23.20 -17.29 12.67
CA GLU A 233 23.29 -17.15 14.13
C GLU A 233 22.27 -18.00 14.90
N ARG A 234 21.14 -18.35 14.29
CA ARG A 234 19.98 -18.91 15.00
C ARG A 234 19.50 -20.27 14.51
N PHE A 235 19.93 -20.71 13.33
CA PHE A 235 19.55 -21.97 12.71
C PHE A 235 20.75 -22.83 12.32
#